data_5946f8667fe0f1be79b37b29a4a40bcf
#
_entry.id   5946f8667fe0f1be79b37b29a4a40bcf
#
_cell.length_a   1.000
_cell.length_b   1.000
_cell.length_c   1.000
_cell.angle_alpha   90.00
_cell.angle_beta   90.00
_cell.angle_gamma   90.00
#
_symmetry.space_group_name_H-M   'P 1'
#
loop_
_entity.id
_entity.type
_entity.pdbx_description
1 polymer ?
#
loop_
_entity_poly.entity_id
_entity_poly.type
_entity_poly.pdbx_seq_one_letter_code
_entity_poly.pdbx_strand_id
1 'polypeptide(L)'
;MRLIAENLGGERGGETVFSGVGFALEKGQALIVTGPNGAGKSTLLRVVAGLLPVAAGRLLIEGGGEDFPSVASACHYLGHQNAMKTVLSVVENLRFWRDFAGADFLSAEEALETVGLDGIGHLPFGYLSTGQRRRAAIAKLLVSRRPLWLLDEPTAGLDKASEGRFAVLMRKHLEGGGIIVAATHLPLGLEGAQALVMGRVE
;
A
#
# COMPACT_ATOMS: atom_id res chain seq x y z
N MET A 1 3.13 2.70 -17.56
CA MET A 1 3.78 1.97 -16.45
C MET A 1 3.15 0.60 -16.36
N ARG A 2 3.96 -0.43 -16.15
CA ARG A 2 3.53 -1.82 -16.00
C ARG A 2 4.35 -2.47 -14.89
N LEU A 3 3.70 -3.20 -14.00
CA LEU A 3 4.34 -3.98 -12.93
C LEU A 3 4.30 -5.45 -13.32
N ILE A 4 5.46 -6.12 -13.31
CA ILE A 4 5.60 -7.51 -13.74
C ILE A 4 6.33 -8.29 -12.66
N ALA A 5 5.74 -9.41 -12.24
CA ALA A 5 6.37 -10.42 -11.40
C ALA A 5 6.46 -11.74 -12.19
N GLU A 6 7.64 -12.34 -12.26
CA GLU A 6 7.89 -13.59 -12.97
C GLU A 6 8.55 -14.60 -12.04
N ASN A 7 7.88 -15.70 -11.77
CA ASN A 7 8.33 -16.77 -10.88
C ASN A 7 8.85 -16.26 -9.53
N LEU A 8 8.20 -15.19 -9.01
CA LEU A 8 8.64 -14.51 -7.81
C LEU A 8 8.58 -15.44 -6.60
N GLY A 9 9.67 -15.49 -5.84
CA GLY A 9 9.77 -16.22 -4.57
C GLY A 9 10.20 -15.29 -3.45
N GLY A 10 9.75 -15.60 -2.23
CA GLY A 10 10.09 -14.85 -1.02
C GLY A 10 10.38 -15.77 0.15
N GLU A 11 11.38 -15.36 0.94
CA GLU A 11 11.84 -16.07 2.13
C GLU A 11 11.68 -15.22 3.39
N ARG A 12 11.60 -15.88 4.51
CA ARG A 12 11.65 -15.25 5.83
C ARG A 12 12.35 -16.16 6.83
N GLY A 13 13.43 -15.65 7.44
CA GLY A 13 14.22 -16.44 8.38
C GLY A 13 14.90 -17.65 7.75
N GLY A 14 15.21 -17.63 6.45
CA GLY A 14 15.82 -18.72 5.72
C GLY A 14 14.83 -19.80 5.21
N GLU A 15 13.53 -19.62 5.47
CA GLU A 15 12.49 -20.53 4.98
C GLU A 15 11.71 -19.90 3.83
N THR A 16 11.44 -20.71 2.79
CA THR A 16 10.61 -20.27 1.65
C THR A 16 9.17 -20.10 2.12
N VAL A 17 8.63 -18.88 1.97
CA VAL A 17 7.26 -18.53 2.34
C VAL A 17 6.32 -18.67 1.15
N PHE A 18 6.78 -18.33 -0.05
CA PHE A 18 6.06 -18.52 -1.30
C PHE A 18 7.05 -18.64 -2.47
N SER A 19 6.63 -19.30 -3.54
CA SER A 19 7.42 -19.45 -4.77
C SER A 19 6.50 -19.47 -5.99
N GLY A 20 7.08 -19.21 -7.18
CA GLY A 20 6.38 -19.32 -8.46
C GLY A 20 5.28 -18.29 -8.69
N VAL A 21 5.25 -17.18 -7.94
CA VAL A 21 4.22 -16.16 -8.11
C VAL A 21 4.48 -15.35 -9.39
N GLY A 22 3.47 -15.28 -10.27
CA GLY A 22 3.52 -14.52 -11.50
C GLY A 22 2.27 -13.66 -11.69
N PHE A 23 2.45 -12.40 -12.07
CA PHE A 23 1.39 -11.49 -12.48
C PHE A 23 1.93 -10.34 -13.32
N ALA A 24 1.05 -9.69 -14.09
CA ALA A 24 1.36 -8.46 -14.78
C ALA A 24 0.18 -7.49 -14.63
N LEU A 25 0.46 -6.24 -14.29
CA LEU A 25 -0.53 -5.18 -14.08
C LEU A 25 -0.18 -3.96 -14.91
N GLU A 26 -1.13 -3.48 -15.68
CA GLU A 26 -1.06 -2.24 -16.42
C GLU A 26 -1.58 -1.05 -15.59
N LYS A 27 -1.41 0.17 -16.10
CA LYS A 27 -2.04 1.37 -15.53
C LYS A 27 -3.55 1.17 -15.35
N GLY A 28 -4.07 1.59 -14.22
CA GLY A 28 -5.49 1.49 -13.88
C GLY A 28 -5.92 0.11 -13.39
N GLN A 29 -5.02 -0.86 -13.26
CA GLN A 29 -5.35 -2.20 -12.83
C GLN A 29 -5.05 -2.45 -11.34
N ALA A 30 -5.84 -3.36 -10.76
CA ALA A 30 -5.64 -3.83 -9.39
C ALA A 30 -5.47 -5.34 -9.35
N LEU A 31 -4.69 -5.83 -8.37
CA LEU A 31 -4.54 -7.23 -8.00
C LEU A 31 -4.98 -7.41 -6.55
N ILE A 32 -5.93 -8.32 -6.33
CA ILE A 32 -6.34 -8.76 -4.99
C ILE A 32 -5.65 -10.08 -4.67
N VAL A 33 -4.82 -10.07 -3.64
CA VAL A 33 -4.11 -11.24 -3.14
C VAL A 33 -4.89 -11.83 -1.98
N THR A 34 -5.36 -13.05 -2.13
CA THR A 34 -6.12 -13.79 -1.13
C THR A 34 -5.39 -15.08 -0.73
N GLY A 35 -5.89 -15.77 0.28
CA GLY A 35 -5.32 -17.03 0.76
C GLY A 35 -5.31 -17.09 2.29
N PRO A 36 -5.08 -18.27 2.88
CA PRO A 36 -5.13 -18.45 4.34
C PRO A 36 -4.08 -17.60 5.07
N ASN A 37 -4.26 -17.46 6.39
CA ASN A 37 -3.25 -16.81 7.23
C ASN A 37 -1.95 -17.64 7.19
N GLY A 38 -0.83 -16.97 7.05
CA GLY A 38 0.48 -17.60 6.90
C GLY A 38 0.86 -17.96 5.45
N ALA A 39 -0.03 -17.81 4.45
CA ALA A 39 0.27 -18.09 3.04
C ALA A 39 1.28 -17.11 2.38
N GLY A 40 1.82 -16.16 3.13
CA GLY A 40 2.86 -15.26 2.61
C GLY A 40 2.37 -13.97 1.95
N LYS A 41 1.07 -13.63 2.02
CA LYS A 41 0.51 -12.42 1.41
C LYS A 41 1.27 -11.13 1.78
N SER A 42 1.46 -10.89 3.08
CA SER A 42 2.23 -9.73 3.56
C SER A 42 3.71 -9.81 3.18
N THR A 43 4.28 -11.03 3.07
CA THR A 43 5.65 -11.24 2.61
C THR A 43 5.77 -10.87 1.12
N LEU A 44 4.81 -11.29 0.29
CA LEU A 44 4.74 -10.90 -1.11
C LEU A 44 4.72 -9.37 -1.27
N LEU A 45 3.82 -8.68 -0.55
CA LEU A 45 3.76 -7.21 -0.61
C LEU A 45 5.07 -6.54 -0.17
N ARG A 46 5.75 -7.08 0.85
CA ARG A 46 7.04 -6.56 1.31
C ARG A 46 8.17 -6.81 0.31
N VAL A 47 8.15 -7.95 -0.38
CA VAL A 47 9.09 -8.25 -1.48
C VAL A 47 8.85 -7.27 -2.62
N VAL A 48 7.59 -7.05 -3.01
CA VAL A 48 7.23 -6.07 -4.04
C VAL A 48 7.62 -4.64 -3.63
N ALA A 49 7.48 -4.28 -2.36
CA ALA A 49 7.89 -2.99 -1.82
C ALA A 49 9.42 -2.80 -1.73
N GLY A 50 10.21 -3.85 -1.96
CA GLY A 50 11.67 -3.82 -1.75
C GLY A 50 12.08 -3.82 -0.26
N LEU A 51 11.16 -4.13 0.65
CA LEU A 51 11.40 -4.25 2.09
C LEU A 51 11.97 -5.62 2.48
N LEU A 52 11.85 -6.60 1.60
CA LEU A 52 12.48 -7.91 1.67
C LEU A 52 13.12 -8.22 0.31
N PRO A 53 14.24 -8.96 0.30
CA PRO A 53 14.88 -9.34 -0.97
C PRO A 53 14.01 -10.30 -1.78
N VAL A 54 14.15 -10.26 -3.09
CA VAL A 54 13.63 -11.27 -4.00
C VAL A 54 14.48 -12.53 -3.85
N ALA A 55 13.88 -13.64 -3.42
CA ALA A 55 14.57 -14.91 -3.23
C ALA A 55 14.69 -15.72 -4.53
N ALA A 56 13.68 -15.61 -5.41
CA ALA A 56 13.67 -16.26 -6.72
C ALA A 56 12.86 -15.44 -7.72
N GLY A 57 13.12 -15.64 -9.01
CA GLY A 57 12.43 -14.93 -10.09
C GLY A 57 12.87 -13.48 -10.23
N ARG A 58 11.99 -12.66 -10.76
CA ARG A 58 12.25 -11.22 -10.97
C ARG A 58 11.01 -10.35 -10.82
N LEU A 59 11.22 -9.12 -10.40
CA LEU A 59 10.22 -8.09 -10.26
C LEU A 59 10.66 -6.86 -11.05
N LEU A 60 9.83 -6.40 -11.97
CA LEU A 60 10.16 -5.33 -12.89
C LEU A 60 9.07 -4.25 -12.89
N ILE A 61 9.50 -3.01 -13.11
CA ILE A 61 8.60 -1.90 -13.44
C ILE A 61 9.03 -1.34 -14.79
N GLU A 62 8.11 -1.29 -15.74
CA GLU A 62 8.32 -0.73 -17.05
C GLU A 62 7.59 0.61 -17.19
N GLY A 63 8.18 1.58 -17.87
CA GLY A 63 7.57 2.89 -18.12
C GLY A 63 7.43 3.77 -16.87
N GLY A 64 8.27 3.56 -15.84
CA GLY A 64 8.39 4.43 -14.67
C GLY A 64 9.19 5.72 -14.94
N GLY A 65 10.00 5.72 -15.99
CA GLY A 65 10.87 6.84 -16.35
C GLY A 65 11.97 7.08 -15.31
N GLU A 66 12.56 8.29 -15.37
CA GLU A 66 13.59 8.70 -14.40
C GLU A 66 13.01 8.92 -12.99
N ASP A 67 11.74 9.28 -12.87
CA ASP A 67 11.08 9.52 -11.59
C ASP A 67 10.96 8.24 -10.75
N PHE A 68 10.73 7.10 -11.42
CA PHE A 68 10.50 5.81 -10.76
C PHE A 68 11.36 4.71 -11.38
N PRO A 69 12.70 4.72 -11.14
CA PRO A 69 13.64 3.76 -11.74
C PRO A 69 13.51 2.35 -11.15
N SER A 70 12.80 2.18 -10.06
CA SER A 70 12.58 0.89 -9.40
C SER A 70 11.17 0.76 -8.85
N VAL A 71 10.72 -0.47 -8.57
CA VAL A 71 9.43 -0.71 -7.93
C VAL A 71 9.38 -0.04 -6.54
N ALA A 72 10.47 -0.10 -5.79
CA ALA A 72 10.55 0.51 -4.46
C ALA A 72 10.36 2.03 -4.50
N SER A 73 10.93 2.73 -5.50
CA SER A 73 10.75 4.17 -5.66
C SER A 73 9.34 4.54 -6.13
N ALA A 74 8.67 3.63 -6.85
CA ALA A 74 7.33 3.84 -7.40
C ALA A 74 6.20 3.56 -6.41
N CYS A 75 6.47 2.94 -5.25
CA CYS A 75 5.41 2.42 -4.41
C CYS A 75 5.19 3.20 -3.10
N HIS A 76 3.93 3.23 -2.68
CA HIS A 76 3.55 3.37 -1.27
C HIS A 76 3.23 1.99 -0.69
N TYR A 77 3.70 1.74 0.52
CA TYR A 77 3.33 0.56 1.30
C TYR A 77 2.50 0.96 2.52
N LEU A 78 1.27 0.47 2.57
CA LEU A 78 0.35 0.56 3.72
C LEU A 78 0.29 -0.81 4.38
N GLY A 79 1.18 -1.05 5.34
CA GLY A 79 1.26 -2.30 6.07
C GLY A 79 0.34 -2.34 7.30
N HIS A 80 0.46 -3.40 8.07
CA HIS A 80 -0.23 -3.55 9.35
C HIS A 80 0.24 -2.47 10.37
N GLN A 81 1.53 -2.14 10.39
CA GLN A 81 2.06 -1.01 11.14
C GLN A 81 1.91 0.27 10.33
N ASN A 82 1.41 1.34 10.98
CA ASN A 82 1.11 2.60 10.30
C ASN A 82 2.36 3.40 9.89
N ALA A 83 3.56 3.02 10.36
CA ALA A 83 4.83 3.71 10.09
C ALA A 83 4.79 5.20 10.47
N MET A 84 4.24 5.50 11.66
CA MET A 84 4.12 6.83 12.24
C MET A 84 4.81 6.86 13.61
N LYS A 85 5.44 7.97 13.94
CA LYS A 85 6.04 8.22 15.25
C LYS A 85 4.95 8.67 16.24
N THR A 86 4.79 7.92 17.33
CA THR A 86 3.71 8.15 18.31
C THR A 86 3.81 9.49 19.05
N VAL A 87 5.03 9.99 19.22
CA VAL A 87 5.31 11.25 19.93
C VAL A 87 5.15 12.50 19.08
N LEU A 88 5.22 12.36 17.76
CA LEU A 88 5.01 13.46 16.82
C LEU A 88 3.51 13.66 16.58
N SER A 89 3.11 14.90 16.28
CA SER A 89 1.76 15.18 15.81
C SER A 89 1.46 14.49 14.48
N VAL A 90 0.19 14.38 14.14
CA VAL A 90 -0.22 13.76 12.88
C VAL A 90 0.32 14.55 11.69
N VAL A 91 0.24 15.88 11.73
CA VAL A 91 0.77 16.76 10.67
C VAL A 91 2.28 16.62 10.53
N GLU A 92 3.04 16.58 11.64
CA GLU A 92 4.49 16.37 11.57
C GLU A 92 4.86 15.04 10.93
N ASN A 93 4.13 13.97 11.26
CA ASN A 93 4.31 12.67 10.62
C ASN A 93 4.04 12.74 9.11
N LEU A 94 2.95 13.40 8.68
CA LEU A 94 2.60 13.52 7.26
C LEU A 94 3.62 14.37 6.50
N ARG A 95 4.06 15.49 7.08
CA ARG A 95 5.11 16.33 6.50
C ARG A 95 6.43 15.58 6.35
N PHE A 96 6.83 14.81 7.38
CA PHE A 96 8.01 13.95 7.28
C PHE A 96 7.91 12.99 6.09
N TRP A 97 6.75 12.31 5.92
CA TRP A 97 6.57 11.37 4.82
C TRP A 97 6.53 12.05 3.45
N ARG A 98 5.95 13.25 3.35
CA ARG A 98 5.97 14.06 2.13
C ARG A 98 7.40 14.40 1.73
N ASP A 99 8.16 14.97 2.67
CA ASP A 99 9.53 15.42 2.43
C ASP A 99 10.47 14.24 2.12
N PHE A 100 10.30 13.11 2.84
CA PHE A 100 11.05 11.88 2.60
C PHE A 100 10.76 11.24 1.24
N ALA A 101 9.49 11.18 0.86
CA ALA A 101 9.11 10.57 -0.40
C ALA A 101 9.33 11.49 -1.60
N GLY A 102 9.29 12.81 -1.43
CA GLY A 102 9.26 13.78 -2.53
C GLY A 102 8.00 13.67 -3.38
N ALA A 103 7.96 14.37 -4.51
CA ALA A 103 6.82 14.41 -5.42
C ALA A 103 5.51 14.78 -4.70
N ASP A 104 5.49 15.99 -4.11
CA ASP A 104 4.37 16.53 -3.34
C ASP A 104 3.04 16.39 -4.08
N PHE A 105 1.99 16.00 -3.36
CA PHE A 105 0.65 15.85 -3.92
C PHE A 105 -0.37 16.69 -3.16
N LEU A 106 -0.77 16.30 -1.94
CA LEU A 106 -1.60 17.12 -1.07
C LEU A 106 -0.78 17.64 0.11
N SER A 107 -1.19 18.80 0.65
CA SER A 107 -0.71 19.22 1.97
C SER A 107 -1.14 18.22 3.04
N ALA A 108 -0.48 18.25 4.20
CA ALA A 108 -0.85 17.38 5.30
C ALA A 108 -2.29 17.65 5.77
N GLU A 109 -2.71 18.91 5.75
CA GLU A 109 -4.03 19.37 6.15
C GLU A 109 -5.11 18.87 5.17
N GLU A 110 -4.91 19.03 3.86
CA GLU A 110 -5.82 18.53 2.83
C GLU A 110 -5.93 16.99 2.84
N ALA A 111 -4.82 16.30 3.07
CA ALA A 111 -4.81 14.84 3.19
C ALA A 111 -5.63 14.38 4.41
N LEU A 112 -5.53 15.08 5.55
CA LEU A 112 -6.33 14.79 6.75
C LEU A 112 -7.82 15.07 6.53
N GLU A 113 -8.18 16.17 5.91
CA GLU A 113 -9.56 16.48 5.54
C GLU A 113 -10.15 15.38 4.64
N THR A 114 -9.37 14.95 3.63
CA THR A 114 -9.78 13.90 2.69
C THR A 114 -10.14 12.59 3.38
N VAL A 115 -9.45 12.22 4.47
CA VAL A 115 -9.73 11.01 5.24
C VAL A 115 -10.67 11.24 6.44
N GLY A 116 -11.21 12.46 6.61
CA GLY A 116 -12.12 12.84 7.70
C GLY A 116 -11.42 12.90 9.06
N LEU A 117 -10.24 13.51 9.09
CA LEU A 117 -9.44 13.79 10.30
C LEU A 117 -9.09 15.28 10.41
N ASP A 118 -9.96 16.15 9.86
CA ASP A 118 -9.85 17.60 10.00
C ASP A 118 -9.83 18.00 11.49
N GLY A 119 -9.07 19.04 11.80
CA GLY A 119 -8.99 19.63 13.14
C GLY A 119 -8.12 18.87 14.15
N ILE A 120 -7.70 17.62 13.91
CA ILE A 120 -6.90 16.83 14.85
C ILE A 120 -5.41 16.69 14.48
N GLY A 121 -4.99 17.36 13.42
CA GLY A 121 -3.61 17.27 12.91
C GLY A 121 -2.52 17.65 13.93
N HIS A 122 -2.86 18.51 14.91
CA HIS A 122 -1.96 18.96 15.98
C HIS A 122 -1.77 17.92 17.10
N LEU A 123 -2.65 16.91 17.19
CA LEU A 123 -2.57 15.90 18.25
C LEU A 123 -1.40 14.94 18.01
N PRO A 124 -0.70 14.48 19.07
CA PRO A 124 0.26 13.39 18.96
C PRO A 124 -0.41 12.13 18.39
N PHE A 125 0.25 11.47 17.44
CA PHE A 125 -0.28 10.26 16.80
C PHE A 125 -0.64 9.17 17.82
N GLY A 126 0.11 9.09 18.92
CA GLY A 126 -0.14 8.14 20.01
C GLY A 126 -1.50 8.31 20.70
N TYR A 127 -2.16 9.48 20.60
CA TYR A 127 -3.44 9.75 21.24
C TYR A 127 -4.65 9.35 20.37
N LEU A 128 -4.42 9.02 19.11
CA LEU A 128 -5.47 8.65 18.20
C LEU A 128 -6.03 7.25 18.51
N SER A 129 -7.33 7.07 18.30
CA SER A 129 -7.96 5.74 18.28
C SER A 129 -7.39 4.87 17.13
N THR A 130 -7.62 3.56 17.20
CA THR A 130 -7.16 2.63 16.15
C THR A 130 -7.67 3.04 14.77
N GLY A 131 -8.96 3.39 14.64
CA GLY A 131 -9.54 3.84 13.37
C GLY A 131 -8.96 5.18 12.90
N GLN A 132 -8.73 6.13 13.80
CA GLN A 132 -8.07 7.40 13.46
C GLN A 132 -6.62 7.17 13.01
N ARG A 133 -5.87 6.30 13.69
CA ARG A 133 -4.51 5.92 13.27
C ARG A 133 -4.49 5.30 11.88
N ARG A 134 -5.45 4.43 11.57
CA ARG A 134 -5.56 3.82 10.24
C ARG A 134 -5.87 4.87 9.17
N ARG A 135 -6.80 5.80 9.44
CA ARG A 135 -7.11 6.90 8.52
C ARG A 135 -5.91 7.84 8.32
N ALA A 136 -5.15 8.16 9.37
CA ALA A 136 -3.91 8.94 9.24
C ALA A 136 -2.86 8.20 8.38
N ALA A 137 -2.76 6.87 8.51
CA ALA A 137 -1.89 6.07 7.64
C ALA A 137 -2.36 6.05 6.18
N ILE A 138 -3.66 6.14 5.92
CA ILE A 138 -4.20 6.32 4.57
C ILE A 138 -3.86 7.74 4.04
N ALA A 139 -3.97 8.78 4.88
CA ALA A 139 -3.57 10.14 4.50
C ALA A 139 -2.11 10.22 4.03
N LYS A 140 -1.22 9.37 4.57
CA LYS A 140 0.18 9.25 4.11
C LYS A 140 0.28 8.91 2.61
N LEU A 141 -0.66 8.15 2.04
CA LEU A 141 -0.67 7.83 0.60
C LEU A 141 -0.95 9.07 -0.27
N LEU A 142 -1.51 10.13 0.32
CA LEU A 142 -1.98 11.32 -0.39
C LEU A 142 -1.01 12.50 -0.32
N VAL A 143 -0.04 12.49 0.60
CA VAL A 143 0.91 13.61 0.74
C VAL A 143 2.05 13.57 -0.27
N SER A 144 2.29 12.42 -0.91
CA SER A 144 3.24 12.30 -2.01
C SER A 144 2.70 11.38 -3.10
N ARG A 145 3.02 11.69 -4.36
CA ARG A 145 2.51 10.93 -5.49
C ARG A 145 3.37 9.69 -5.74
N ARG A 146 2.74 8.52 -5.65
CA ARG A 146 3.34 7.24 -6.05
C ARG A 146 2.35 6.46 -6.92
N PRO A 147 2.77 5.97 -8.08
CA PRO A 147 1.87 5.28 -9.00
C PRO A 147 1.46 3.87 -8.55
N LEU A 148 2.18 3.25 -7.63
CA LEU A 148 1.88 1.91 -7.12
C LEU A 148 1.50 1.97 -5.63
N TRP A 149 0.32 1.48 -5.30
CA TRP A 149 -0.12 1.29 -3.92
C TRP A 149 -0.10 -0.19 -3.54
N LEU A 150 0.66 -0.52 -2.50
CA LEU A 150 0.76 -1.85 -1.90
C LEU A 150 0.03 -1.80 -0.55
N LEU A 151 -1.08 -2.53 -0.45
CA LEU A 151 -2.03 -2.39 0.66
C LEU A 151 -2.20 -3.72 1.39
N ASP A 152 -1.76 -3.79 2.65
CA ASP A 152 -1.84 -4.98 3.51
C ASP A 152 -2.98 -4.81 4.52
N GLU A 153 -4.07 -5.57 4.37
CA GLU A 153 -5.33 -5.46 5.12
C GLU A 153 -5.78 -4.00 5.29
N PRO A 154 -6.00 -3.26 4.19
CA PRO A 154 -6.10 -1.80 4.23
C PRO A 154 -7.30 -1.26 5.00
N THR A 155 -8.40 -2.03 5.09
CA THR A 155 -9.64 -1.63 5.76
C THR A 155 -9.74 -2.12 7.22
N ALA A 156 -8.74 -2.86 7.71
CA ALA A 156 -8.74 -3.35 9.08
C ALA A 156 -8.84 -2.18 10.09
N GLY A 157 -9.84 -2.25 10.97
CA GLY A 157 -10.08 -1.23 12.01
C GLY A 157 -10.80 0.04 11.52
N LEU A 158 -11.26 0.10 10.28
CA LEU A 158 -12.10 1.18 9.77
C LEU A 158 -13.59 0.90 10.04
N ASP A 159 -14.35 1.96 10.25
CA ASP A 159 -15.81 1.92 10.17
C ASP A 159 -16.29 1.95 8.69
N LYS A 160 -17.56 1.65 8.48
CA LYS A 160 -18.16 1.57 7.13
C LYS A 160 -18.05 2.87 6.32
N ALA A 161 -18.16 4.02 6.98
CA ALA A 161 -18.02 5.32 6.31
C ALA A 161 -16.58 5.55 5.84
N SER A 162 -15.60 5.19 6.67
CA SER A 162 -14.17 5.28 6.33
C SER A 162 -13.76 4.25 5.27
N GLU A 163 -14.31 3.02 5.30
CA GLU A 163 -14.15 2.04 4.23
C GLU A 163 -14.63 2.61 2.88
N GLY A 164 -15.83 3.21 2.88
CA GLY A 164 -16.40 3.82 1.67
C GLY A 164 -15.56 4.97 1.12
N ARG A 165 -15.05 5.86 2.01
CA ARG A 165 -14.14 6.94 1.61
C ARG A 165 -12.84 6.38 0.99
N PHE A 166 -12.27 5.35 1.60
CA PHE A 166 -11.05 4.74 1.08
C PHE A 166 -11.28 4.02 -0.25
N ALA A 167 -12.42 3.36 -0.45
CA ALA A 167 -12.80 2.78 -1.74
C ALA A 167 -12.88 3.85 -2.85
N VAL A 168 -13.38 5.05 -2.55
CA VAL A 168 -13.37 6.18 -3.50
C VAL A 168 -11.94 6.60 -3.84
N LEU A 169 -11.04 6.69 -2.84
CA LEU A 169 -9.63 7.06 -3.07
C LEU A 169 -8.91 6.02 -3.93
N MET A 170 -9.13 4.72 -3.68
CA MET A 170 -8.55 3.64 -4.49
C MET A 170 -9.02 3.71 -5.95
N ARG A 171 -10.32 3.93 -6.19
CA ARG A 171 -10.85 4.10 -7.56
C ARG A 171 -10.23 5.31 -8.27
N LYS A 172 -10.18 6.47 -7.61
CA LYS A 172 -9.53 7.67 -8.17
C LYS A 172 -8.05 7.43 -8.50
N HIS A 173 -7.35 6.65 -7.66
CA HIS A 173 -5.96 6.29 -7.94
C HIS A 173 -5.84 5.45 -9.21
N LEU A 174 -6.70 4.45 -9.40
CA LEU A 174 -6.75 3.62 -10.61
C LEU A 174 -7.15 4.43 -11.85
N GLU A 175 -8.19 5.27 -11.75
CA GLU A 175 -8.64 6.18 -12.82
C GLU A 175 -7.52 7.14 -13.26
N GLY A 176 -6.69 7.58 -12.31
CA GLY A 176 -5.48 8.37 -12.57
C GLY A 176 -4.31 7.58 -13.17
N GLY A 177 -4.50 6.31 -13.51
CA GLY A 177 -3.48 5.42 -14.08
C GLY A 177 -2.54 4.79 -13.04
N GLY A 178 -2.91 4.84 -11.76
CA GLY A 178 -2.21 4.13 -10.70
C GLY A 178 -2.43 2.61 -10.78
N ILE A 179 -1.63 1.86 -10.02
CA ILE A 179 -1.73 0.41 -9.87
C ILE A 179 -1.93 0.09 -8.39
N ILE A 180 -2.77 -0.89 -8.06
CA ILE A 180 -2.98 -1.36 -6.70
C ILE A 180 -2.68 -2.86 -6.60
N VAL A 181 -1.87 -3.26 -5.60
CA VAL A 181 -1.77 -4.66 -5.15
C VAL A 181 -2.22 -4.70 -3.70
N ALA A 182 -3.32 -5.38 -3.42
CA ALA A 182 -3.89 -5.44 -2.08
C ALA A 182 -4.00 -6.87 -1.57
N ALA A 183 -3.46 -7.13 -0.39
CA ALA A 183 -3.68 -8.37 0.35
C ALA A 183 -4.83 -8.16 1.34
N THR A 184 -5.91 -8.90 1.17
CA THR A 184 -7.09 -8.75 2.03
C THR A 184 -8.02 -9.94 1.95
N HIS A 185 -8.83 -10.13 2.99
CA HIS A 185 -9.96 -11.06 3.03
C HIS A 185 -11.31 -10.36 2.83
N LEU A 186 -11.32 -9.02 2.82
CA LEU A 186 -12.53 -8.21 2.70
C LEU A 186 -12.65 -7.62 1.29
N PRO A 187 -13.87 -7.46 0.76
CA PRO A 187 -14.07 -6.81 -0.52
C PRO A 187 -13.68 -5.32 -0.43
N LEU A 188 -12.90 -4.85 -1.40
CA LEU A 188 -12.44 -3.45 -1.48
C LEU A 188 -13.29 -2.59 -2.43
N GLY A 189 -14.30 -3.16 -3.09
CA GLY A 189 -15.11 -2.44 -4.09
C GLY A 189 -14.32 -2.02 -5.33
N LEU A 190 -13.31 -2.81 -5.71
CA LEU A 190 -12.50 -2.64 -6.93
C LEU A 190 -13.00 -3.59 -8.00
N GLU A 191 -13.86 -3.07 -8.89
CA GLU A 191 -14.40 -3.84 -10.01
C GLU A 191 -13.29 -4.18 -11.02
N GLY A 192 -13.33 -5.38 -11.60
CA GLY A 192 -12.36 -5.82 -12.61
C GLY A 192 -10.95 -6.11 -12.07
N ALA A 193 -10.75 -6.11 -10.76
CA ALA A 193 -9.46 -6.49 -10.18
C ALA A 193 -9.09 -7.94 -10.52
N GLN A 194 -7.83 -8.18 -10.88
CA GLN A 194 -7.28 -9.52 -11.01
C GLN A 194 -7.22 -10.19 -9.62
N ALA A 195 -7.31 -11.51 -9.57
CA ALA A 195 -7.21 -12.27 -8.34
C ALA A 195 -5.97 -13.18 -8.35
N LEU A 196 -5.22 -13.17 -7.25
CA LEU A 196 -4.13 -14.10 -6.97
C LEU A 196 -4.45 -14.84 -5.67
N VAL A 197 -4.59 -16.16 -5.75
CA VAL A 197 -4.82 -16.99 -4.57
C VAL A 197 -3.50 -17.62 -4.16
N MET A 198 -3.00 -17.27 -2.99
CA MET A 198 -1.80 -17.87 -2.43
C MET A 198 -2.13 -19.11 -1.59
N GLY A 199 -1.47 -20.25 -1.88
CA GLY A 199 -1.50 -21.46 -1.07
C GLY A 199 -0.37 -21.47 -0.02
N ARG A 200 -0.42 -22.44 0.90
CA ARG A 200 0.77 -22.73 1.72
C ARG A 200 1.77 -23.50 0.86
N VAL A 201 3.06 -23.19 1.02
CA VAL A 201 4.14 -24.04 0.53
C VAL A 201 4.15 -25.28 1.43
N GLU A 202 3.97 -26.46 0.84
CA GLU A 202 4.10 -27.76 1.53
C GLU A 202 5.56 -28.08 1.79
#